data_9391f59ccbbbfe76625b4df1fc730e04
#
_entry.id   9391f59ccbbbfe76625b4df1fc730e04
#
_cell.length_a   1.000
_cell.length_b   1.000
_cell.length_c   1.000
_cell.angle_alpha   90.00
_cell.angle_beta   90.00
_cell.angle_gamma   90.00
#
_symmetry.space_group_name_H-M   'P 1'
#
loop_
_entity.id
_entity.type
_entity.pdbx_description
1 polymer ?
#
loop_
_entity_poly.entity_id
_entity_poly.type
_entity_poly.pdbx_seq_one_letter_code
_entity_poly.pdbx_strand_id
1 'polypeptide(L)'
;MGVPKEGEFVTIQSYKHDGKLHRTWRDTMVLKTSEHSMIGVNDHTLVTESDGRRWVTREPAIVYFHKKYWFNVIAMIREKGVSYYCNLASPFLLDDEALKYIDYDLDIKVFPDGEKRLLDVDEYEMHSKMMNYPNDIDFILKENVKILVDWINNGDGPFSDCLLYTSPSPRDMRRSR
;
A
#
# COMPACT_ATOMS: atom_id res chain seq x y z
N MET A 1 16.53 -15.55 2.63
CA MET A 1 15.57 -15.04 3.65
C MET A 1 14.20 -15.65 3.43
N GLY A 2 13.58 -16.09 4.49
CA GLY A 2 12.22 -16.66 4.42
C GLY A 2 11.16 -15.57 4.21
N VAL A 3 10.09 -15.93 3.49
CA VAL A 3 8.89 -15.09 3.42
C VAL A 3 8.29 -14.98 4.83
N PRO A 4 7.90 -13.79 5.31
CA PRO A 4 7.28 -13.64 6.62
C PRO A 4 6.04 -14.52 6.76
N LYS A 5 5.89 -15.17 7.91
CA LYS A 5 4.76 -16.04 8.20
C LYS A 5 3.56 -15.25 8.74
N GLU A 6 2.39 -15.82 8.64
CA GLU A 6 1.17 -15.28 9.25
C GLU A 6 1.40 -15.06 10.76
N GLY A 7 1.02 -13.88 11.24
CA GLY A 7 1.20 -13.44 12.63
C GLY A 7 2.54 -12.79 12.93
N GLU A 8 3.53 -12.88 12.05
CA GLU A 8 4.79 -12.15 12.21
C GLU A 8 4.62 -10.67 11.86
N PHE A 9 5.52 -9.83 12.36
CA PHE A 9 5.53 -8.40 12.08
C PHE A 9 6.64 -8.06 11.10
N VAL A 10 6.34 -7.16 10.18
CA VAL A 10 7.28 -6.66 9.19
C VAL A 10 7.26 -5.14 9.19
N THR A 11 8.43 -4.54 9.01
CA THR A 11 8.57 -3.11 8.72
C THR A 11 8.33 -2.88 7.22
N ILE A 12 7.59 -1.83 6.87
CA ILE A 12 7.37 -1.41 5.50
C ILE A 12 8.10 -0.10 5.27
N GLN A 13 8.82 0.01 4.16
CA GLN A 13 9.54 1.22 3.77
C GLN A 13 9.20 1.59 2.34
N SER A 14 8.79 2.84 2.15
CA SER A 14 8.67 3.44 0.82
C SER A 14 9.85 4.35 0.53
N TYR A 15 10.26 4.34 -0.72
CA TYR A 15 11.36 5.16 -1.24
C TYR A 15 10.86 6.00 -2.40
N LYS A 16 11.52 7.10 -2.70
CA LYS A 16 11.33 7.81 -3.96
C LYS A 16 12.29 7.26 -5.03
N HIS A 17 12.07 7.63 -6.28
CA HIS A 17 12.86 7.12 -7.42
C HIS A 17 14.37 7.38 -7.29
N ASP A 18 14.74 8.45 -6.61
CA ASP A 18 16.15 8.81 -6.33
C ASP A 18 16.80 7.95 -5.23
N GLY A 19 16.07 7.00 -4.67
CA GLY A 19 16.54 6.10 -3.62
C GLY A 19 16.45 6.66 -2.20
N LYS A 20 15.90 7.85 -2.01
CA LYS A 20 15.70 8.43 -0.68
C LYS A 20 14.52 7.78 0.02
N LEU A 21 14.72 7.42 1.29
CA LEU A 21 13.66 6.90 2.15
C LEU A 21 12.57 7.97 2.31
N HIS A 22 11.33 7.60 1.99
CA HIS A 22 10.20 8.50 2.06
C HIS A 22 9.41 8.31 3.35
N ARG A 23 9.03 7.06 3.67
CA ARG A 23 8.21 6.75 4.84
C ARG A 23 8.48 5.35 5.35
N THR A 24 8.38 5.17 6.66
CA THR A 24 8.52 3.86 7.32
C THR A 24 7.29 3.59 8.18
N TRP A 25 6.67 2.42 8.02
CA TRP A 25 5.65 1.88 8.91
C TRP A 25 6.25 0.75 9.72
N ARG A 26 6.20 0.88 11.04
CA ARG A 26 6.74 -0.14 11.94
C ARG A 26 5.63 -1.08 12.41
N ASP A 27 5.93 -2.37 12.42
CA ASP A 27 5.06 -3.41 13.00
C ASP A 27 3.73 -3.61 12.24
N THR A 28 3.80 -3.82 10.93
CA THR A 28 2.69 -4.36 10.16
C THR A 28 2.57 -5.86 10.42
N MET A 29 1.43 -6.32 10.90
CA MET A 29 1.19 -7.74 11.13
C MET A 29 0.84 -8.44 9.82
N VAL A 30 1.53 -9.53 9.51
CA VAL A 30 1.27 -10.33 8.31
C VAL A 30 0.03 -11.18 8.53
N LEU A 31 -1.00 -10.99 7.69
CA LEU A 31 -2.22 -11.80 7.69
C LEU A 31 -2.10 -13.00 6.78
N LYS A 32 -1.54 -12.80 5.59
CA LYS A 32 -1.44 -13.86 4.59
C LYS A 32 -0.31 -13.55 3.62
N THR A 33 0.42 -14.57 3.24
CA THR A 33 1.41 -14.50 2.16
C THR A 33 1.11 -15.56 1.11
N SER A 34 1.43 -15.23 -0.13
CA SER A 34 1.42 -16.16 -1.26
C SER A 34 2.70 -16.00 -2.05
N GLU A 35 2.86 -16.76 -3.10
CA GLU A 35 4.00 -16.62 -4.01
C GLU A 35 4.13 -15.19 -4.57
N HIS A 36 3.00 -14.51 -4.79
CA HIS A 36 2.96 -13.23 -5.51
C HIS A 36 2.48 -12.05 -4.68
N SER A 37 1.93 -12.26 -3.49
CA SER A 37 1.32 -11.19 -2.71
C SER A 37 1.57 -11.32 -1.22
N MET A 38 1.50 -10.20 -0.52
CA MET A 38 1.46 -10.14 0.94
C MET A 38 0.31 -9.23 1.38
N ILE A 39 -0.45 -9.72 2.34
CA ILE A 39 -1.54 -8.97 2.99
C ILE A 39 -1.17 -8.78 4.45
N GLY A 40 -1.25 -7.55 4.92
CA GLY A 40 -0.95 -7.20 6.31
C GLY A 40 -2.01 -6.32 6.93
N VAL A 41 -1.86 -6.07 8.22
CA VAL A 41 -2.71 -5.17 9.01
C VAL A 41 -1.87 -4.14 9.70
N ASN A 42 -2.27 -2.88 9.57
CA ASN A 42 -1.82 -1.76 10.38
C ASN A 42 -2.92 -1.39 11.38
N ASP A 43 -2.59 -1.37 12.66
CA ASP A 43 -3.47 -0.86 13.71
C ASP A 43 -2.61 -0.16 14.76
N HIS A 44 -2.82 1.15 14.94
CA HIS A 44 -1.97 2.01 15.78
C HIS A 44 -0.48 1.85 15.43
N THR A 45 -0.18 1.79 14.14
CA THR A 45 1.17 1.59 13.60
C THR A 45 1.94 2.91 13.64
N LEU A 46 3.16 2.87 14.15
CA LEU A 46 4.06 4.01 14.15
C LEU A 46 4.59 4.29 12.75
N VAL A 47 4.38 5.51 12.27
CA VAL A 47 4.85 5.99 10.99
C VAL A 47 5.93 7.03 11.20
N THR A 48 7.03 6.91 10.48
CA THR A 48 8.12 7.90 10.46
C THR A 48 8.25 8.48 9.05
N GLU A 49 8.14 9.79 8.95
CA GLU A 49 8.31 10.54 7.71
C GLU A 49 9.78 10.78 7.38
N SER A 50 10.09 11.18 6.14
CA SER A 50 11.44 11.46 5.67
C SER A 50 12.16 12.58 6.45
N ASP A 51 11.40 13.51 7.00
CA ASP A 51 11.92 14.63 7.83
C ASP A 51 12.07 14.27 9.32
N GLY A 52 11.78 13.00 9.69
CA GLY A 52 11.88 12.50 11.06
C GLY A 52 10.61 12.69 11.90
N ARG A 53 9.60 13.37 11.40
CA ARG A 53 8.30 13.45 12.09
C ARG A 53 7.70 12.06 12.27
N ARG A 54 7.04 11.86 13.41
CA ARG A 54 6.40 10.60 13.77
C ARG A 54 4.93 10.80 14.09
N TRP A 55 4.12 9.85 13.68
CA TRP A 55 2.70 9.79 14.00
C TRP A 55 2.23 8.34 14.07
N VAL A 56 1.07 8.12 14.63
CA VAL A 56 0.49 6.79 14.78
C VAL A 56 -0.80 6.72 13.99
N THR A 57 -0.98 5.65 13.22
CA THR A 57 -2.22 5.41 12.48
C THR A 57 -3.38 5.23 13.46
N ARG A 58 -4.52 5.86 13.19
CA ARG A 58 -5.69 5.83 14.09
C ARG A 58 -6.69 4.75 13.69
N GLU A 59 -6.80 4.47 12.42
CA GLU A 59 -7.77 3.53 11.86
C GLU A 59 -7.11 2.23 11.50
N PRO A 60 -7.77 1.07 11.78
CA PRO A 60 -7.28 -0.20 11.27
C PRO A 60 -7.31 -0.18 9.74
N ALA A 61 -6.24 -0.70 9.14
CA ALA A 61 -6.11 -0.79 7.70
C ALA A 61 -5.55 -2.14 7.28
N ILE A 62 -6.07 -2.67 6.18
CA ILE A 62 -5.51 -3.84 5.51
C ILE A 62 -4.65 -3.33 4.37
N VAL A 63 -3.40 -3.80 4.30
CA VAL A 63 -2.46 -3.44 3.25
C VAL A 63 -2.22 -4.64 2.34
N TYR A 64 -2.26 -4.38 1.05
CA TYR A 64 -2.08 -5.40 0.02
C TYR A 64 -0.90 -5.03 -0.88
N PHE A 65 0.08 -5.93 -0.97
CA PHE A 65 1.27 -5.78 -1.82
C PHE A 65 1.35 -6.92 -2.83
N HIS A 66 1.83 -6.63 -4.04
CA HIS A 66 1.98 -7.60 -5.11
C HIS A 66 3.38 -7.53 -5.73
N LYS A 67 3.94 -8.67 -6.16
CA LYS A 67 5.27 -8.75 -6.79
C LYS A 67 5.28 -8.45 -8.29
N LYS A 68 4.11 -8.39 -8.93
CA LYS A 68 3.98 -8.18 -10.36
C LYS A 68 3.41 -6.81 -10.72
N TYR A 69 2.34 -6.40 -10.03
CA TYR A 69 1.64 -5.16 -10.35
C TYR A 69 2.31 -3.95 -9.72
N TRP A 70 2.27 -2.84 -10.42
CA TRP A 70 2.89 -1.57 -10.02
C TRP A 70 1.92 -0.71 -9.22
N PHE A 71 1.28 -1.30 -8.25
CA PHE A 71 0.47 -0.61 -7.25
C PHE A 71 0.39 -1.42 -5.95
N ASN A 72 0.10 -0.76 -4.87
CA ASN A 72 -0.32 -1.37 -3.61
C ASN A 72 -1.58 -0.68 -3.09
N VAL A 73 -2.30 -1.33 -2.20
CA VAL A 73 -3.63 -0.89 -1.78
C VAL A 73 -3.72 -0.90 -0.26
N ILE A 74 -4.26 0.18 0.29
CA ILE A 74 -4.58 0.32 1.70
C ILE A 74 -6.11 0.41 1.82
N ALA A 75 -6.73 -0.59 2.44
CA ALA A 75 -8.14 -0.59 2.76
C ALA A 75 -8.34 -0.08 4.20
N MET A 76 -8.87 1.12 4.34
CA MET A 76 -9.15 1.74 5.63
C MET A 76 -10.57 1.42 6.06
N ILE A 77 -10.70 0.74 7.21
CA ILE A 77 -11.97 0.30 7.75
C ILE A 77 -12.52 1.38 8.68
N ARG A 78 -13.66 1.96 8.30
CA ARG A 78 -14.32 3.06 9.02
C ARG A 78 -15.78 2.71 9.31
N GLU A 79 -16.42 3.45 10.21
CA GLU A 79 -17.84 3.24 10.57
C GLU A 79 -18.78 3.33 9.36
N LYS A 80 -18.49 4.23 8.42
CA LYS A 80 -19.33 4.47 7.23
C LYS A 80 -19.00 3.56 6.04
N GLY A 81 -18.11 2.59 6.21
CA GLY A 81 -17.68 1.67 5.17
C GLY A 81 -16.17 1.68 4.95
N VAL A 82 -15.75 1.09 3.85
CA VAL A 82 -14.33 0.96 3.51
C VAL A 82 -13.93 2.01 2.49
N SER A 83 -12.85 2.72 2.79
CA SER A 83 -12.16 3.59 1.83
C SER A 83 -10.86 2.92 1.41
N TYR A 84 -10.50 3.06 0.14
CA TYR A 84 -9.25 2.53 -0.36
C TYR A 84 -8.31 3.68 -0.74
N TYR A 85 -7.05 3.52 -0.40
CA TYR A 85 -5.97 4.38 -0.86
C TYR A 85 -4.99 3.51 -1.65
N CYS A 86 -4.86 3.79 -2.94
CA CYS A 86 -4.07 2.98 -3.87
C CYS A 86 -2.87 3.80 -4.32
N ASN A 87 -1.66 3.31 -4.01
CA ASN A 87 -0.42 3.94 -4.46
C ASN A 87 0.05 3.31 -5.77
N LEU A 88 0.33 4.10 -6.78
CA LEU A 88 1.11 3.67 -7.93
C LEU A 88 2.57 3.59 -7.47
N ALA A 89 3.13 2.40 -7.52
CA ALA A 89 4.41 2.08 -6.88
C ALA A 89 5.06 0.90 -7.57
N SER A 90 6.35 0.72 -7.40
CA SER A 90 7.01 -0.51 -7.86
C SER A 90 6.44 -1.75 -7.16
N PRO A 91 6.56 -2.94 -7.76
CA PRO A 91 6.39 -4.18 -7.02
C PRO A 91 7.29 -4.19 -5.77
N PHE A 92 6.86 -4.89 -4.73
CA PHE A 92 7.63 -4.93 -3.49
C PHE A 92 8.80 -5.91 -3.55
N LEU A 93 9.83 -5.61 -2.77
CA LEU A 93 10.94 -6.49 -2.44
C LEU A 93 10.97 -6.73 -0.94
N LEU A 94 11.40 -7.91 -0.54
CA LEU A 94 11.69 -8.25 0.85
C LEU A 94 13.18 -8.44 1.03
N ASP A 95 13.76 -7.77 2.01
CA ASP A 95 15.11 -8.04 2.49
C ASP A 95 15.09 -8.34 4.00
N ASP A 96 16.26 -8.42 4.63
CA ASP A 96 16.38 -8.75 6.05
C ASP A 96 15.83 -7.65 6.98
N GLU A 97 15.60 -6.45 6.46
CA GLU A 97 15.17 -5.30 7.24
C GLU A 97 13.68 -5.00 7.09
N ALA A 98 13.16 -5.09 5.84
CA ALA A 98 11.83 -4.57 5.53
C ALA A 98 11.23 -5.12 4.22
N LEU A 99 9.93 -4.93 4.07
CA LEU A 99 9.27 -4.89 2.77
C LEU A 99 9.47 -3.49 2.19
N LYS A 100 10.03 -3.41 0.98
CA LYS A 100 10.44 -2.15 0.34
C LYS A 100 9.79 -1.96 -1.01
N TYR A 101 9.41 -0.73 -1.33
CA TYR A 101 8.91 -0.35 -2.65
C TYR A 101 9.24 1.12 -2.97
N ILE A 102 9.16 1.46 -4.25
CA ILE A 102 9.31 2.85 -4.73
C ILE A 102 7.91 3.42 -4.96
N ASP A 103 7.63 4.53 -4.30
CA ASP A 103 6.42 5.32 -4.48
C ASP A 103 6.58 6.23 -5.71
N TYR A 104 5.65 6.15 -6.65
CA TYR A 104 5.64 6.96 -7.86
C TYR A 104 4.57 8.05 -7.86
N ASP A 105 4.23 8.56 -6.70
CA ASP A 105 3.45 9.78 -6.49
C ASP A 105 1.96 9.68 -6.81
N LEU A 106 1.58 9.07 -7.93
CA LEU A 106 0.18 8.94 -8.32
C LEU A 106 -0.59 8.06 -7.34
N ASP A 107 -1.73 8.55 -6.89
CA ASP A 107 -2.62 7.83 -5.98
C ASP A 107 -4.05 7.79 -6.54
N ILE A 108 -4.76 6.72 -6.26
CA ILE A 108 -6.20 6.61 -6.50
C ILE A 108 -6.90 6.39 -5.17
N LYS A 109 -7.78 7.31 -4.81
CA LYS A 109 -8.64 7.16 -3.63
C LYS A 109 -10.01 6.65 -4.06
N VAL A 110 -10.52 5.64 -3.36
CA VAL A 110 -11.86 5.10 -3.54
C VAL A 110 -12.66 5.35 -2.26
N PHE A 111 -13.79 6.04 -2.39
CA PHE A 111 -14.67 6.35 -1.27
C PHE A 111 -15.67 5.21 -1.02
N PRO A 112 -16.32 5.16 0.17
CA PRO A 112 -17.30 4.11 0.48
C PRO A 112 -18.47 4.02 -0.50
N ASP A 113 -18.84 5.13 -1.15
CA ASP A 113 -19.88 5.17 -2.18
C ASP A 113 -19.42 4.69 -3.57
N GLY A 114 -18.14 4.33 -3.71
CA GLY A 114 -17.53 3.89 -4.96
C GLY A 114 -16.95 5.03 -5.82
N GLU A 115 -17.07 6.29 -5.40
CA GLU A 115 -16.40 7.39 -6.09
C GLU A 115 -14.89 7.19 -6.12
N LYS A 116 -14.26 7.43 -7.27
CA LYS A 116 -12.82 7.33 -7.48
C LYS A 116 -12.22 8.70 -7.78
N ARG A 117 -11.08 9.00 -7.20
CA ARG A 117 -10.30 10.21 -7.50
C ARG A 117 -8.84 9.87 -7.72
N LEU A 118 -8.31 10.37 -8.83
CA LEU A 118 -6.87 10.38 -9.09
C LEU A 118 -6.27 11.60 -8.36
N LEU A 119 -5.24 11.37 -7.57
CA LEU A 119 -4.57 12.37 -6.75
C LEU A 119 -3.10 12.54 -7.16
N ASP A 120 -2.55 13.70 -6.81
CA ASP A 120 -1.11 13.99 -6.87
C ASP A 120 -0.49 13.94 -8.28
N VAL A 121 -1.30 14.24 -9.30
CA VAL A 121 -0.83 14.34 -10.69
C VAL A 121 0.27 15.40 -10.83
N ASP A 122 0.09 16.56 -10.18
CA ASP A 122 1.07 17.66 -10.21
C ASP A 122 2.40 17.24 -9.56
N GLU A 123 2.33 16.50 -8.45
CA GLU A 123 3.52 15.96 -7.79
C GLU A 123 4.24 14.95 -8.69
N TYR A 124 3.50 14.06 -9.36
CA TYR A 124 4.06 13.14 -10.33
C TYR A 124 4.77 13.87 -11.48
N GLU A 125 4.14 14.87 -12.07
CA GLU A 125 4.74 15.67 -13.14
C GLU A 125 6.02 16.37 -12.70
N MET A 126 6.03 16.94 -11.51
CA MET A 126 7.19 17.60 -10.93
C MET A 126 8.33 16.60 -10.69
N HIS A 127 8.06 15.48 -9.99
CA HIS A 127 9.07 14.46 -9.66
C HIS A 127 9.58 13.74 -10.90
N SER A 128 8.74 13.49 -11.89
CA SER A 128 9.16 12.84 -13.13
C SER A 128 10.22 13.64 -13.88
N LYS A 129 10.13 14.96 -13.83
CA LYS A 129 11.13 15.88 -14.41
C LYS A 129 12.37 15.99 -13.52
N MET A 130 12.19 16.20 -12.21
CA MET A 130 13.27 16.37 -11.26
C MET A 130 14.15 15.13 -11.14
N MET A 131 13.55 13.95 -11.14
CA MET A 131 14.23 12.66 -10.96
C MET A 131 14.46 11.92 -12.26
N ASN A 132 14.11 12.52 -13.41
CA ASN A 132 14.26 11.92 -14.75
C ASN A 132 13.65 10.52 -14.84
N TYR A 133 12.36 10.37 -14.56
CA TYR A 133 11.71 9.08 -14.71
C TYR A 133 11.87 8.56 -16.14
N PRO A 134 12.40 7.35 -16.36
CA PRO A 134 12.50 6.77 -17.69
C PRO A 134 11.12 6.65 -18.34
N ASN A 135 11.06 6.75 -19.67
CA ASN A 135 9.82 6.59 -20.43
C ASN A 135 9.13 5.25 -20.17
N ASP A 136 9.90 4.20 -19.92
CA ASP A 136 9.39 2.87 -19.57
C ASP A 136 8.59 2.90 -18.26
N ILE A 137 9.04 3.65 -17.28
CA ILE A 137 8.34 3.81 -16.00
C ILE A 137 7.00 4.53 -16.22
N ASP A 138 6.99 5.62 -16.97
CA ASP A 138 5.75 6.34 -17.30
C ASP A 138 4.74 5.44 -18.00
N PHE A 139 5.18 4.64 -18.98
CA PHE A 139 4.35 3.67 -19.67
C PHE A 139 3.79 2.60 -18.72
N ILE A 140 4.64 2.01 -17.90
CA ILE A 140 4.25 0.96 -16.93
C ILE A 140 3.22 1.51 -15.93
N LEU A 141 3.43 2.72 -15.41
CA LEU A 141 2.50 3.35 -14.46
C LEU A 141 1.14 3.59 -15.10
N LYS A 142 1.09 4.12 -16.31
CA LYS A 142 -0.16 4.33 -17.05
C LYS A 142 -0.92 3.04 -17.31
N GLU A 143 -0.23 1.97 -17.69
CA GLU A 143 -0.84 0.65 -17.88
C GLU A 143 -1.37 0.09 -16.55
N ASN A 144 -0.64 0.27 -15.46
CA ASN A 144 -1.08 -0.20 -14.14
C ASN A 144 -2.23 0.63 -13.56
N VAL A 145 -2.36 1.91 -13.90
CA VAL A 145 -3.57 2.70 -13.58
C VAL A 145 -4.81 2.05 -14.21
N LYS A 146 -4.73 1.61 -15.46
CA LYS A 146 -5.84 0.93 -16.15
C LYS A 146 -6.20 -0.39 -15.46
N ILE A 147 -5.20 -1.21 -15.14
CA ILE A 147 -5.39 -2.48 -14.43
C ILE A 147 -6.03 -2.23 -13.06
N LEU A 148 -5.54 -1.27 -12.32
CA LEU A 148 -6.06 -0.91 -11.00
C LEU A 148 -7.52 -0.45 -11.06
N VAL A 149 -7.87 0.40 -12.02
CA VAL A 149 -9.26 0.84 -12.24
C VAL A 149 -10.17 -0.34 -12.58
N ASP A 150 -9.71 -1.26 -13.42
CA ASP A 150 -10.47 -2.48 -13.75
C ASP A 150 -10.69 -3.36 -12.51
N TRP A 151 -9.68 -3.53 -11.66
CA TRP A 151 -9.81 -4.25 -10.40
C TRP A 151 -10.83 -3.61 -9.46
N ILE A 152 -10.79 -2.29 -9.34
CA ILE A 152 -11.75 -1.54 -8.52
C ILE A 152 -13.18 -1.75 -9.03
N ASN A 153 -13.39 -1.62 -10.34
CA ASN A 153 -14.71 -1.75 -10.95
C ASN A 153 -15.27 -3.19 -10.86
N ASN A 154 -14.41 -4.20 -10.95
CA ASN A 154 -14.80 -5.61 -10.94
C ASN A 154 -14.84 -6.22 -9.52
N GLY A 155 -14.34 -5.51 -8.51
CA GLY A 155 -14.19 -6.05 -7.16
C GLY A 155 -13.14 -7.16 -7.08
N ASP A 156 -12.05 -7.05 -7.85
CA ASP A 156 -10.96 -8.03 -7.88
C ASP A 156 -9.93 -7.77 -6.77
N GLY A 157 -9.17 -8.79 -6.42
CA GLY A 157 -8.07 -8.70 -5.46
C GLY A 157 -8.49 -8.07 -4.12
N PRO A 158 -7.83 -7.01 -3.67
CA PRO A 158 -8.14 -6.36 -2.39
C PRO A 158 -9.50 -5.65 -2.35
N PHE A 159 -10.16 -5.48 -3.49
CA PHE A 159 -11.48 -4.88 -3.61
C PHE A 159 -12.61 -5.91 -3.52
N SER A 160 -12.29 -7.18 -3.32
CA SER A 160 -13.27 -8.24 -3.11
C SER A 160 -13.79 -8.23 -1.66
N ASP A 161 -15.07 -8.49 -1.49
CA ASP A 161 -15.68 -8.60 -0.16
C ASP A 161 -15.04 -9.70 0.68
N CYS A 162 -14.55 -10.78 0.06
CA CYS A 162 -13.88 -11.90 0.72
C CYS A 162 -12.67 -11.48 1.54
N LEU A 163 -11.91 -10.48 1.10
CA LEU A 163 -10.74 -10.00 1.84
C LEU A 163 -11.15 -9.34 3.16
N LEU A 164 -12.24 -8.59 3.17
CA LEU A 164 -12.74 -7.88 4.35
C LEU A 164 -13.32 -8.85 5.38
N TYR A 165 -13.96 -9.94 4.94
CA TYR A 165 -14.53 -10.96 5.83
C TYR A 165 -13.48 -11.86 6.49
N THR A 166 -12.29 -12.00 5.89
CA THR A 166 -11.19 -12.80 6.46
C THR A 166 -10.33 -12.00 7.43
N SER A 167 -10.59 -10.70 7.58
CA SER A 167 -9.84 -9.84 8.48
C SER A 167 -10.25 -10.07 9.93
N PRO A 168 -9.31 -10.08 10.88
CA PRO A 168 -9.66 -10.05 12.28
C PRO A 168 -10.45 -8.77 12.58
N SER A 169 -11.40 -8.86 13.53
CA SER A 169 -12.11 -7.67 13.99
C SER A 169 -11.12 -6.66 14.59
N PRO A 170 -11.44 -5.35 14.62
CA PRO A 170 -10.60 -4.36 15.28
C PRO A 170 -10.26 -4.70 16.74
N ARG A 171 -11.15 -5.44 17.43
CA ARG A 171 -10.91 -5.94 18.79
C ARG A 171 -9.87 -7.05 18.83
N ASP A 172 -9.89 -7.95 17.86
CA ASP A 172 -8.95 -9.06 17.77
C ASP A 172 -7.55 -8.57 17.40
N MET A 173 -7.45 -7.54 16.56
CA MET A 173 -6.19 -6.89 16.21
C MET A 173 -5.53 -6.24 17.44
N ARG A 174 -6.32 -5.63 18.33
CA ARG A 174 -5.81 -5.02 19.57
C ARG A 174 -5.32 -6.05 20.60
N ARG A 175 -5.89 -7.26 20.62
CA ARG A 175 -5.52 -8.33 21.54
C ARG A 175 -4.22 -9.03 21.15
N SER A 176 -3.82 -9.02 19.88
CA SER A 176 -2.61 -9.65 19.38
C SER A 176 -1.35 -8.80 19.56
N ARG A 177 -1.50 -7.65 20.16
CA ARG A 177 -0.42 -6.76 20.60
C ARG A 177 -0.37 -6.76 22.14
#